data_88fd636b3c82dd9b485936994a9f2a5b
#
_entry.id   88fd636b3c82dd9b485936994a9f2a5b
#
_cell.length_a   1.000
_cell.length_b   1.000
_cell.length_c   1.000
_cell.angle_alpha   90.00
_cell.angle_beta   90.00
_cell.angle_gamma   90.00
#
_symmetry.space_group_name_H-M   'P 1'
#
loop_
_entity.id
_entity.type
_entity.pdbx_description
1 polymer ?
#
loop_
_entity_poly.entity_id
_entity_poly.type
_entity_poly.pdbx_seq_one_letter_code
_entity_poly.pdbx_strand_id
1 'polypeptide(L)'
;MNSQTIAIRDIETLDEMHEVEQLQREIWGVSELDVVPALALRPQKEVGATLIGAFAGGRMVGFVFGFPGILNGETIIHSDMLGVTSEYRSQNVGYLLKLAQREAALKLGVKRITWTFDPLQSRNAHLNFSKLGVVADRYLINYYGETSSFLHRAGTDRLWVSWLLDRERDVAQVNLDEIPALIRVSPTGEPVVTTDKTDPQFVIEIPGEPKPELWREPTRAAFTSALNAGYLIKNFYVVERDAQKIGAYFLTRDQDVDR
;
A
#
# COMPACT_ATOMS: atom_id res chain seq x y z
N MET A 1 27.79 -4.45 -13.10
CA MET A 1 27.30 -4.53 -11.71
C MET A 1 26.85 -5.97 -11.49
N ASN A 2 27.50 -6.72 -10.59
CA ASN A 2 27.06 -8.08 -10.29
C ASN A 2 25.68 -7.99 -9.62
N SER A 3 24.65 -8.44 -10.31
CA SER A 3 23.31 -8.61 -9.73
C SER A 3 23.40 -9.69 -8.64
N GLN A 4 23.51 -9.28 -7.38
CA GLN A 4 23.43 -10.24 -6.27
C GLN A 4 22.05 -10.83 -6.26
N THR A 5 21.98 -12.16 -6.23
CA THR A 5 20.71 -12.88 -6.11
C THR A 5 20.06 -12.54 -4.77
N ILE A 6 18.80 -12.08 -4.82
CA ILE A 6 18.01 -11.77 -3.63
C ILE A 6 17.28 -13.05 -3.20
N ALA A 7 17.54 -13.51 -1.98
CA ALA A 7 16.82 -14.63 -1.37
C ALA A 7 15.67 -14.08 -0.50
N ILE A 8 14.46 -14.62 -0.72
CA ILE A 8 13.28 -14.32 0.10
C ILE A 8 13.02 -15.51 1.00
N ARG A 9 13.03 -15.32 2.31
CA ARG A 9 12.79 -16.39 3.29
C ARG A 9 12.29 -15.84 4.62
N ASP A 10 11.79 -16.73 5.47
CA ASP A 10 11.40 -16.40 6.83
C ASP A 10 12.59 -15.85 7.64
N ILE A 11 12.27 -14.91 8.52
CA ILE A 11 13.15 -14.42 9.58
C ILE A 11 12.95 -15.31 10.80
N GLU A 12 13.99 -16.02 11.24
CA GLU A 12 13.86 -17.09 12.24
C GLU A 12 14.56 -16.77 13.56
N THR A 13 15.71 -16.13 13.48
CA THR A 13 16.56 -15.90 14.65
C THR A 13 16.24 -14.55 15.31
N LEU A 14 16.60 -14.44 16.59
CA LEU A 14 16.47 -13.18 17.32
C LEU A 14 17.40 -12.10 16.75
N ASP A 15 18.59 -12.49 16.28
CA ASP A 15 19.55 -11.58 15.65
C ASP A 15 18.96 -10.97 14.37
N GLU A 16 18.29 -11.78 13.54
CA GLU A 16 17.59 -11.28 12.35
C GLU A 16 16.42 -10.35 12.73
N MET A 17 15.72 -10.60 13.84
CA MET A 17 14.68 -9.70 14.34
C MET A 17 15.26 -8.36 14.83
N HIS A 18 16.46 -8.35 15.39
CA HIS A 18 17.19 -7.12 15.70
C HIS A 18 17.64 -6.39 14.42
N GLU A 19 17.97 -7.10 13.34
CA GLU A 19 18.17 -6.45 12.03
C GLU A 19 16.90 -5.75 11.54
N VAL A 20 15.70 -6.31 11.77
CA VAL A 20 14.43 -5.65 11.46
C VAL A 20 14.27 -4.33 12.22
N GLU A 21 14.65 -4.27 13.49
CA GLU A 21 14.65 -3.00 14.25
C GLU A 21 15.57 -1.95 13.62
N GLN A 22 16.76 -2.36 13.17
CA GLN A 22 17.70 -1.45 12.49
C GLN A 22 17.13 -0.96 11.15
N LEU A 23 16.51 -1.84 10.37
CA LEU A 23 15.88 -1.48 9.11
C LEU A 23 14.71 -0.52 9.29
N GLN A 24 13.93 -0.62 10.37
CA GLN A 24 12.85 0.35 10.67
C GLN A 24 13.45 1.76 10.84
N ARG A 25 14.56 1.89 11.58
CA ARG A 25 15.24 3.19 11.76
C ARG A 25 15.82 3.70 10.45
N GLU A 26 16.49 2.84 9.69
CA GLU A 26 17.13 3.21 8.42
C GLU A 26 16.09 3.65 7.37
N ILE A 27 15.00 2.89 7.23
CA ILE A 27 14.03 3.08 6.15
C ILE A 27 13.04 4.22 6.43
N TRP A 28 12.62 4.36 7.70
CA TRP A 28 11.54 5.28 8.10
C TRP A 28 11.97 6.42 9.01
N GLY A 29 13.19 6.37 9.56
CA GLY A 29 13.71 7.38 10.48
C GLY A 29 12.91 7.50 11.77
N VAL A 30 12.28 6.42 12.22
CA VAL A 30 11.48 6.38 13.44
C VAL A 30 12.36 6.45 14.69
N SER A 31 11.83 7.05 15.76
CA SER A 31 12.46 7.06 17.08
C SER A 31 12.38 5.67 17.76
N GLU A 32 13.16 5.47 18.82
CA GLU A 32 13.13 4.22 19.61
C GLU A 32 11.71 3.88 20.13
N LEU A 33 10.86 4.88 20.37
CA LEU A 33 9.49 4.67 20.85
C LEU A 33 8.55 4.10 19.77
N ASP A 34 8.86 4.34 18.50
CA ASP A 34 8.02 3.94 17.37
C ASP A 34 8.55 2.67 16.67
N VAL A 35 9.69 2.12 17.12
CA VAL A 35 10.23 0.85 16.61
C VAL A 35 9.44 -0.32 17.21
N VAL A 36 8.99 -1.24 16.37
CA VAL A 36 8.46 -2.53 16.81
C VAL A 36 9.64 -3.41 17.21
N PRO A 37 9.83 -3.71 18.52
CA PRO A 37 11.00 -4.40 18.99
C PRO A 37 10.97 -5.91 18.69
N ALA A 38 12.16 -6.52 18.58
CA ALA A 38 12.34 -7.96 18.40
C ALA A 38 11.58 -8.79 19.45
N LEU A 39 11.51 -8.28 20.70
CA LEU A 39 10.74 -8.89 21.79
C LEU A 39 9.23 -8.92 21.54
N ALA A 40 8.69 -8.03 20.70
CA ALA A 40 7.29 -8.08 20.28
C ALA A 40 7.11 -8.96 19.03
N LEU A 41 8.08 -8.95 18.09
CA LEU A 41 8.02 -9.75 16.87
C LEU A 41 8.08 -11.26 17.17
N ARG A 42 8.90 -11.67 18.14
CA ARG A 42 9.11 -13.09 18.48
C ARG A 42 7.82 -13.82 18.86
N PRO A 43 7.04 -13.40 19.88
CA PRO A 43 5.83 -14.10 20.26
C PRO A 43 4.73 -13.99 19.18
N GLN A 44 4.69 -12.91 18.41
CA GLN A 44 3.73 -12.77 17.31
C GLN A 44 3.99 -13.79 16.21
N LYS A 45 5.26 -14.10 15.90
CA LYS A 45 5.62 -15.14 14.95
C LYS A 45 5.11 -16.51 15.40
N GLU A 46 5.22 -16.86 16.69
CA GLU A 46 4.74 -18.12 17.26
C GLU A 46 3.22 -18.31 17.12
N VAL A 47 2.47 -17.22 17.04
CA VAL A 47 1.00 -17.25 16.90
C VAL A 47 0.52 -16.97 15.47
N GLY A 48 1.39 -17.11 14.47
CA GLY A 48 1.04 -17.06 13.05
C GLY A 48 1.27 -15.73 12.36
N ALA A 49 2.05 -14.81 12.94
CA ALA A 49 2.49 -13.64 12.20
C ALA A 49 3.45 -14.03 11.06
N THR A 50 3.29 -13.38 9.92
CA THR A 50 4.22 -13.48 8.80
C THR A 50 5.38 -12.51 9.01
N LEU A 51 6.60 -13.02 9.09
CA LEU A 51 7.81 -12.22 9.23
C LEU A 51 8.86 -12.75 8.26
N ILE A 52 9.02 -12.05 7.12
CA ILE A 52 9.78 -12.53 5.95
C ILE A 52 10.81 -11.48 5.57
N GLY A 53 12.04 -11.90 5.31
CA GLY A 53 13.17 -11.07 4.93
C GLY A 53 13.58 -11.27 3.47
N ALA A 54 14.12 -10.21 2.88
CA ALA A 54 14.86 -10.23 1.62
C ALA A 54 16.35 -10.07 1.93
N PHE A 55 17.17 -11.02 1.47
CA PHE A 55 18.59 -11.10 1.77
C PHE A 55 19.42 -11.01 0.49
N ALA A 56 20.42 -10.13 0.47
CA ALA A 56 21.40 -10.02 -0.59
C ALA A 56 22.82 -10.21 0.01
N GLY A 57 23.57 -11.21 -0.45
CA GLY A 57 24.89 -11.50 0.09
C GLY A 57 24.92 -11.78 1.59
N GLY A 58 23.84 -12.31 2.17
CA GLY A 58 23.69 -12.58 3.59
C GLY A 58 23.18 -11.41 4.44
N ARG A 59 23.14 -10.18 3.92
CA ARG A 59 22.60 -8.99 4.59
C ARG A 59 21.10 -8.87 4.30
N MET A 60 20.30 -8.55 5.32
CA MET A 60 18.89 -8.21 5.12
C MET A 60 18.75 -6.83 4.44
N VAL A 61 18.05 -6.78 3.33
CA VAL A 61 17.86 -5.56 2.51
C VAL A 61 16.40 -5.10 2.45
N GLY A 62 15.51 -5.87 3.05
CA GLY A 62 14.10 -5.54 3.18
C GLY A 62 13.37 -6.61 3.96
N PHE A 63 12.18 -6.28 4.42
CA PHE A 63 11.32 -7.20 5.17
C PHE A 63 9.85 -6.86 4.98
N VAL A 64 9.00 -7.84 5.26
CA VAL A 64 7.56 -7.68 5.44
C VAL A 64 7.15 -8.34 6.75
N PHE A 65 6.31 -7.64 7.51
CA PHE A 65 5.71 -8.14 8.73
C PHE A 65 4.19 -7.96 8.67
N GLY A 66 3.46 -8.96 9.14
CA GLY A 66 2.02 -8.90 9.31
C GLY A 66 1.57 -9.87 10.39
N PHE A 67 0.55 -9.51 11.13
CA PHE A 67 0.00 -10.28 12.24
C PHE A 67 -1.43 -10.77 11.95
N PRO A 68 -1.83 -11.91 12.52
CA PRO A 68 -3.19 -12.41 12.39
C PRO A 68 -4.18 -11.53 13.16
N GLY A 69 -5.38 -11.38 12.61
CA GLY A 69 -6.47 -10.66 13.24
C GLY A 69 -7.82 -11.18 12.77
N ILE A 70 -8.89 -10.63 13.35
CA ILE A 70 -10.27 -10.91 12.93
C ILE A 70 -10.90 -9.61 12.44
N LEU A 71 -11.40 -9.64 11.20
CA LEU A 71 -12.12 -8.53 10.59
C LEU A 71 -13.47 -9.04 10.09
N ASN A 72 -14.57 -8.49 10.61
CA ASN A 72 -15.95 -8.91 10.28
C ASN A 72 -16.19 -10.43 10.42
N GLY A 73 -15.57 -11.07 11.43
CA GLY A 73 -15.68 -12.51 11.66
C GLY A 73 -14.76 -13.39 10.80
N GLU A 74 -14.02 -12.82 9.88
CA GLU A 74 -13.04 -13.50 9.03
C GLU A 74 -11.62 -13.38 9.59
N THR A 75 -10.87 -14.47 9.61
CA THR A 75 -9.45 -14.44 9.95
C THR A 75 -8.66 -13.82 8.80
N ILE A 76 -7.87 -12.79 9.12
CA ILE A 76 -7.03 -12.07 8.17
C ILE A 76 -5.57 -12.03 8.64
N ILE A 77 -4.66 -11.68 7.74
CA ILE A 77 -3.35 -11.11 8.11
C ILE A 77 -3.43 -9.60 7.88
N HIS A 78 -3.13 -8.80 8.93
CA HIS A 78 -2.87 -7.38 8.72
C HIS A 78 -1.38 -7.18 8.47
N SER A 79 -1.02 -6.76 7.26
CA SER A 79 0.36 -6.50 6.85
C SER A 79 0.76 -5.10 7.32
N ASP A 80 1.41 -5.04 8.46
CA ASP A 80 1.70 -3.79 9.16
C ASP A 80 2.91 -3.06 8.57
N MET A 81 3.97 -3.80 8.26
CA MET A 81 5.22 -3.23 7.77
C MET A 81 5.68 -3.89 6.46
N LEU A 82 6.12 -3.06 5.52
CA LEU A 82 6.88 -3.46 4.33
C LEU A 82 7.98 -2.44 4.10
N GLY A 83 9.22 -2.84 4.28
CA GLY A 83 10.38 -1.97 4.13
C GLY A 83 11.42 -2.56 3.17
N VAL A 84 12.03 -1.69 2.35
CA VAL A 84 13.16 -2.03 1.47
C VAL A 84 14.16 -0.88 1.52
N THR A 85 15.44 -1.19 1.75
CA THR A 85 16.51 -0.20 1.77
C THR A 85 16.60 0.53 0.44
N SER A 86 17.08 1.77 0.45
CA SER A 86 17.12 2.65 -0.72
C SER A 86 17.85 2.04 -1.91
N GLU A 87 18.94 1.30 -1.66
CA GLU A 87 19.79 0.66 -2.68
C GLU A 87 19.05 -0.42 -3.48
N TYR A 88 18.04 -1.07 -2.86
CA TYR A 88 17.27 -2.17 -3.46
C TYR A 88 15.85 -1.78 -3.87
N ARG A 89 15.48 -0.50 -3.71
CA ARG A 89 14.23 0.02 -4.27
C ARG A 89 14.24 -0.09 -5.80
N SER A 90 13.08 -0.24 -6.40
CA SER A 90 12.91 -0.41 -7.86
C SER A 90 13.41 -1.75 -8.45
N GLN A 91 13.91 -2.69 -7.63
CA GLN A 91 14.28 -4.04 -8.02
C GLN A 91 13.18 -5.09 -7.75
N ASN A 92 11.93 -4.66 -7.60
CA ASN A 92 10.76 -5.50 -7.29
C ASN A 92 10.82 -6.23 -5.93
N VAL A 93 11.77 -5.91 -5.04
CA VAL A 93 11.92 -6.59 -3.74
C VAL A 93 10.64 -6.53 -2.91
N GLY A 94 9.99 -5.36 -2.82
CA GLY A 94 8.72 -5.21 -2.11
C GLY A 94 7.60 -6.07 -2.69
N TYR A 95 7.55 -6.23 -4.02
CA TYR A 95 6.61 -7.13 -4.67
C TYR A 95 6.87 -8.60 -4.32
N LEU A 96 8.14 -9.05 -4.37
CA LEU A 96 8.52 -10.41 -4.02
C LEU A 96 8.22 -10.73 -2.53
N LEU A 97 8.48 -9.79 -1.62
CA LEU A 97 8.12 -9.92 -0.21
C LEU A 97 6.60 -10.07 -0.02
N LYS A 98 5.78 -9.31 -0.75
CA LYS A 98 4.31 -9.45 -0.70
C LYS A 98 3.84 -10.78 -1.26
N LEU A 99 4.45 -11.29 -2.33
CA LEU A 99 4.12 -12.62 -2.86
C LEU A 99 4.46 -13.72 -1.85
N ALA A 100 5.62 -13.65 -1.19
CA ALA A 100 5.98 -14.59 -0.14
C ALA A 100 5.03 -14.50 1.07
N GLN A 101 4.60 -13.29 1.45
CA GLN A 101 3.59 -13.09 2.48
C GLN A 101 2.24 -13.71 2.09
N ARG A 102 1.83 -13.59 0.83
CA ARG A 102 0.63 -14.25 0.29
C ARG A 102 0.69 -15.77 0.46
N GLU A 103 1.81 -16.37 0.06
CA GLU A 103 2.00 -17.82 0.20
C GLU A 103 1.96 -18.27 1.66
N ALA A 104 2.59 -17.51 2.57
CA ALA A 104 2.56 -17.79 3.99
C ALA A 104 1.12 -17.71 4.55
N ALA A 105 0.36 -16.66 4.19
CA ALA A 105 -1.03 -16.49 4.60
C ALA A 105 -1.92 -17.64 4.09
N LEU A 106 -1.78 -18.06 2.83
CA LEU A 106 -2.54 -19.16 2.25
C LEU A 106 -2.24 -20.51 2.94
N LYS A 107 -0.99 -20.75 3.35
CA LYS A 107 -0.62 -21.96 4.16
C LYS A 107 -1.31 -21.97 5.52
N LEU A 108 -1.62 -20.80 6.09
CA LEU A 108 -2.40 -20.66 7.32
C LEU A 108 -3.92 -20.73 7.09
N GLY A 109 -4.38 -20.94 5.86
CA GLY A 109 -5.80 -20.93 5.49
C GLY A 109 -6.42 -19.53 5.42
N VAL A 110 -5.61 -18.48 5.49
CA VAL A 110 -6.06 -17.09 5.42
C VAL A 110 -6.24 -16.69 3.96
N LYS A 111 -7.41 -16.11 3.64
CA LYS A 111 -7.77 -15.71 2.27
C LYS A 111 -7.73 -14.21 2.03
N ARG A 112 -7.46 -13.40 3.06
CA ARG A 112 -7.42 -11.95 2.97
C ARG A 112 -6.22 -11.38 3.71
N ILE A 113 -5.45 -10.54 3.02
CA ILE A 113 -4.44 -9.68 3.64
C ILE A 113 -4.91 -8.24 3.53
N THR A 114 -4.82 -7.49 4.63
CA THR A 114 -5.18 -6.07 4.67
C THR A 114 -3.97 -5.22 5.05
N TRP A 115 -3.96 -3.96 4.63
CA TRP A 115 -2.99 -2.95 5.12
C TRP A 115 -3.46 -1.55 4.80
N THR A 116 -2.67 -0.59 5.23
CA THR A 116 -2.91 0.82 4.92
C THR A 116 -1.71 1.43 4.18
N PHE A 117 -1.96 2.42 3.34
CA PHE A 117 -0.89 3.19 2.71
C PHE A 117 -1.34 4.64 2.44
N ASP A 118 -0.38 5.55 2.28
CA ASP A 118 -0.66 6.95 1.95
C ASP A 118 -1.09 7.07 0.47
N PRO A 119 -2.33 7.52 0.19
CA PRO A 119 -2.86 7.62 -1.17
C PRO A 119 -2.09 8.59 -2.08
N LEU A 120 -1.29 9.49 -1.54
CA LEU A 120 -0.43 10.37 -2.32
C LEU A 120 0.89 9.69 -2.78
N GLN A 121 1.15 8.45 -2.36
CA GLN A 121 2.31 7.68 -2.78
C GLN A 121 2.00 6.89 -4.07
N SER A 122 2.17 7.52 -5.24
CA SER A 122 1.86 6.92 -6.55
C SER A 122 2.55 5.56 -6.80
N ARG A 123 3.81 5.38 -6.33
CA ARG A 123 4.53 4.10 -6.42
C ARG A 123 3.86 2.99 -5.61
N ASN A 124 3.38 3.32 -4.40
CA ASN A 124 2.68 2.36 -3.54
C ASN A 124 1.31 2.02 -4.13
N ALA A 125 0.59 3.01 -4.66
CA ALA A 125 -0.67 2.79 -5.38
C ALA A 125 -0.48 1.84 -6.56
N HIS A 126 0.55 2.05 -7.37
CA HIS A 126 0.87 1.18 -8.49
C HIS A 126 1.22 -0.25 -8.03
N LEU A 127 2.03 -0.41 -6.99
CA LEU A 127 2.31 -1.73 -6.42
C LEU A 127 1.02 -2.41 -5.95
N ASN A 128 0.20 -1.71 -5.18
CA ASN A 128 -0.98 -2.25 -4.55
C ASN A 128 -2.06 -2.62 -5.58
N PHE A 129 -2.52 -1.68 -6.36
CA PHE A 129 -3.62 -1.91 -7.30
C PHE A 129 -3.15 -2.54 -8.61
N SER A 130 -2.10 -1.99 -9.24
CA SER A 130 -1.71 -2.45 -10.58
C SER A 130 -0.92 -3.76 -10.55
N LYS A 131 -0.13 -4.06 -9.51
CA LYS A 131 0.64 -5.32 -9.43
C LYS A 131 -0.02 -6.38 -8.57
N LEU A 132 -0.55 -6.03 -7.40
CA LEU A 132 -1.13 -6.99 -6.46
C LEU A 132 -2.64 -7.20 -6.66
N GLY A 133 -3.36 -6.23 -7.26
CA GLY A 133 -4.80 -6.33 -7.49
C GLY A 133 -5.63 -6.19 -6.21
N VAL A 134 -5.24 -5.29 -5.32
CA VAL A 134 -6.02 -5.00 -4.12
C VAL A 134 -7.26 -4.16 -4.45
N VAL A 135 -8.20 -4.13 -3.52
CA VAL A 135 -9.34 -3.22 -3.52
C VAL A 135 -9.29 -2.33 -2.27
N ALA A 136 -9.84 -1.10 -2.37
CA ALA A 136 -9.99 -0.23 -1.20
C ALA A 136 -11.43 0.26 -1.07
N ASP A 137 -11.91 0.24 0.18
CA ASP A 137 -13.28 0.61 0.56
C ASP A 137 -13.33 1.69 1.65
N ARG A 138 -12.17 2.06 2.25
CA ARG A 138 -12.13 3.01 3.36
C ARG A 138 -10.97 3.99 3.22
N TYR A 139 -11.25 5.25 3.55
CA TYR A 139 -10.26 6.31 3.74
C TYR A 139 -10.22 6.69 5.21
N LEU A 140 -9.03 6.68 5.79
CA LEU A 140 -8.79 6.92 7.21
C LEU A 140 -8.02 8.22 7.37
N ILE A 141 -8.65 9.21 8.00
CA ILE A 141 -8.07 10.54 8.20
C ILE A 141 -7.17 10.51 9.43
N ASN A 142 -5.92 10.98 9.29
CA ASN A 142 -4.94 11.08 10.37
C ASN A 142 -4.81 9.77 11.18
N TYR A 143 -4.78 8.64 10.52
CA TYR A 143 -4.91 7.30 11.10
C TYR A 143 -3.89 7.01 12.21
N TYR A 144 -2.65 7.45 12.05
CA TYR A 144 -1.58 7.24 13.03
C TYR A 144 -1.38 8.46 13.97
N GLY A 145 -2.11 9.57 13.74
CA GLY A 145 -1.86 10.80 14.48
C GLY A 145 -0.46 11.36 14.22
N GLU A 146 0.14 11.96 15.25
CA GLU A 146 1.52 12.44 15.22
C GLU A 146 2.50 11.27 15.44
N THR A 147 3.52 11.15 14.60
CA THR A 147 4.56 10.13 14.69
C THR A 147 5.94 10.76 14.48
N SER A 148 6.99 10.06 14.88
CA SER A 148 8.38 10.50 14.68
C SER A 148 8.89 10.27 13.25
N SER A 149 8.20 9.46 12.44
CA SER A 149 8.62 9.15 11.08
C SER A 149 8.62 10.36 10.18
N PHE A 150 9.73 10.57 9.45
CA PHE A 150 9.80 11.62 8.44
C PHE A 150 8.81 11.44 7.29
N LEU A 151 8.33 10.21 7.04
CA LEU A 151 7.32 9.91 6.03
C LEU A 151 5.92 10.44 6.40
N HIS A 152 5.69 10.74 7.68
CA HIS A 152 4.41 11.19 8.20
C HIS A 152 4.30 12.71 8.36
N ARG A 153 5.36 13.47 8.06
CA ARG A 153 5.36 14.94 8.17
C ARG A 153 4.26 15.66 7.40
N ALA A 154 3.79 15.02 6.32
CA ALA A 154 2.72 15.54 5.47
C ALA A 154 1.33 15.00 5.84
N GLY A 155 1.17 14.45 7.04
CA GLY A 155 -0.06 13.82 7.52
C GLY A 155 -0.08 12.30 7.40
N THR A 156 -1.00 11.68 8.12
CA THR A 156 -1.11 10.21 8.23
C THR A 156 -2.41 9.66 7.66
N ASP A 157 -2.98 10.31 6.65
CA ASP A 157 -4.13 9.80 5.92
C ASP A 157 -3.78 8.48 5.23
N ARG A 158 -4.71 7.53 5.26
CA ARG A 158 -4.50 6.19 4.71
C ARG A 158 -5.69 5.72 3.89
N LEU A 159 -5.43 5.02 2.80
CA LEU A 159 -6.36 4.08 2.21
C LEU A 159 -6.19 2.73 2.89
N TRP A 160 -7.30 2.13 3.33
CA TRP A 160 -7.35 0.75 3.76
C TRP A 160 -7.58 -0.13 2.55
N VAL A 161 -6.71 -1.11 2.35
CA VAL A 161 -6.79 -2.03 1.22
C VAL A 161 -6.96 -3.47 1.68
N SER A 162 -7.65 -4.25 0.86
CA SER A 162 -7.84 -5.69 1.00
C SER A 162 -7.30 -6.41 -0.22
N TRP A 163 -6.43 -7.38 -0.01
CA TRP A 163 -5.96 -8.31 -1.03
C TRP A 163 -6.67 -9.65 -0.85
N LEU A 164 -7.57 -9.99 -1.77
CA LEU A 164 -8.32 -11.24 -1.79
C LEU A 164 -7.47 -12.29 -2.49
N LEU A 165 -6.97 -13.28 -1.73
CA LEU A 165 -5.91 -14.19 -2.18
C LEU A 165 -6.42 -15.34 -3.06
N ASP A 166 -7.71 -15.63 -2.99
CA ASP A 166 -8.41 -16.69 -3.74
C ASP A 166 -9.08 -16.18 -5.02
N ARG A 167 -8.90 -14.89 -5.35
CA ARG A 167 -9.45 -14.29 -6.57
C ARG A 167 -8.34 -13.99 -7.58
N GLU A 168 -8.64 -14.20 -8.84
CA GLU A 168 -7.81 -13.71 -9.94
C GLU A 168 -7.95 -12.19 -10.03
N ARG A 169 -6.87 -11.56 -10.47
CA ARG A 169 -6.84 -10.13 -10.68
C ARG A 169 -7.70 -9.77 -11.90
N ASP A 170 -8.69 -8.91 -11.73
CA ASP A 170 -9.39 -8.29 -12.84
C ASP A 170 -8.50 -7.18 -13.45
N VAL A 171 -8.08 -7.39 -14.69
CA VAL A 171 -7.26 -6.45 -15.47
C VAL A 171 -8.13 -5.81 -16.54
N ALA A 172 -9.18 -5.10 -16.14
CA ALA A 172 -9.96 -4.34 -17.11
C ALA A 172 -9.07 -3.26 -17.74
N GLN A 173 -8.91 -3.29 -19.07
CA GLN A 173 -8.36 -2.18 -19.82
C GLN A 173 -9.48 -1.15 -19.97
N VAL A 174 -9.29 0.04 -19.38
CA VAL A 174 -10.23 1.15 -19.49
C VAL A 174 -9.59 2.30 -20.24
N ASN A 175 -10.36 2.98 -21.07
CA ASN A 175 -9.93 4.23 -21.69
C ASN A 175 -10.17 5.37 -20.69
N LEU A 176 -9.10 5.83 -20.03
CA LEU A 176 -9.18 6.86 -18.99
C LEU A 176 -9.67 8.22 -19.50
N ASP A 177 -9.54 8.50 -20.80
CA ASP A 177 -9.98 9.77 -21.38
C ASP A 177 -11.51 9.85 -21.50
N GLU A 178 -12.18 8.69 -21.52
CA GLU A 178 -13.64 8.59 -21.55
C GLU A 178 -14.28 8.53 -20.16
N ILE A 179 -13.47 8.37 -19.11
CA ILE A 179 -13.97 8.25 -17.73
C ILE A 179 -13.99 9.64 -17.07
N PRO A 180 -15.13 10.07 -16.49
CA PRO A 180 -15.21 11.29 -15.72
C PRO A 180 -14.21 11.29 -14.56
N ALA A 181 -13.65 12.45 -14.23
CA ALA A 181 -12.72 12.58 -13.11
C ALA A 181 -13.33 13.45 -12.01
N LEU A 182 -13.23 13.00 -10.76
CA LEU A 182 -13.50 13.86 -9.60
C LEU A 182 -12.37 14.84 -9.34
N ILE A 183 -11.14 14.44 -9.66
CA ILE A 183 -9.96 15.30 -9.62
C ILE A 183 -9.14 15.01 -10.87
N ARG A 184 -8.77 16.07 -11.59
CA ARG A 184 -7.80 16.06 -12.69
C ARG A 184 -6.52 16.79 -12.27
N VAL A 185 -5.39 16.32 -12.80
CA VAL A 185 -4.13 17.06 -12.73
C VAL A 185 -4.14 18.12 -13.83
N SER A 186 -4.00 19.40 -13.47
CA SER A 186 -3.87 20.50 -14.43
C SER A 186 -2.49 20.48 -15.11
N PRO A 187 -2.31 21.22 -16.23
CA PRO A 187 -0.99 21.40 -16.85
C PRO A 187 0.07 22.00 -15.92
N THR A 188 -0.35 22.74 -14.87
CA THR A 188 0.54 23.29 -13.84
C THR A 188 0.79 22.34 -12.67
N GLY A 189 0.20 21.12 -12.67
CA GLY A 189 0.35 20.13 -11.61
C GLY A 189 -0.56 20.35 -10.40
N GLU A 190 -1.54 21.24 -10.51
CA GLU A 190 -2.51 21.54 -9.44
C GLU A 190 -3.79 20.71 -9.58
N PRO A 191 -4.53 20.43 -8.46
CA PRO A 191 -5.77 19.70 -8.51
C PRO A 191 -6.92 20.56 -9.10
N VAL A 192 -7.61 20.01 -10.10
CA VAL A 192 -8.88 20.55 -10.62
C VAL A 192 -10.00 19.63 -10.16
N VAL A 193 -10.86 20.13 -9.27
CA VAL A 193 -11.93 19.34 -8.66
C VAL A 193 -13.22 19.51 -9.44
N THR A 194 -13.88 18.38 -9.77
CA THR A 194 -15.22 18.33 -10.37
C THR A 194 -16.19 17.78 -9.34
N THR A 195 -17.39 18.33 -9.27
CA THR A 195 -18.39 17.98 -8.24
C THR A 195 -19.44 16.97 -8.68
N ASP A 196 -19.49 16.63 -9.96
CA ASP A 196 -20.47 15.67 -10.48
C ASP A 196 -20.08 14.22 -10.12
N LYS A 197 -21.02 13.50 -9.48
CA LYS A 197 -20.84 12.15 -8.93
C LYS A 197 -21.93 11.18 -9.36
N THR A 198 -22.57 11.42 -10.48
CA THR A 198 -23.69 10.61 -10.95
C THR A 198 -23.26 9.36 -11.73
N ASP A 199 -22.05 9.35 -12.24
CA ASP A 199 -21.52 8.27 -13.06
C ASP A 199 -21.23 7.00 -12.25
N PRO A 200 -21.42 5.80 -12.81
CA PRO A 200 -21.12 4.54 -12.15
C PRO A 200 -19.61 4.33 -11.93
N GLN A 201 -18.78 5.06 -12.67
CA GLN A 201 -17.32 4.97 -12.66
C GLN A 201 -16.70 6.35 -12.77
N PHE A 202 -15.59 6.59 -12.10
CA PHE A 202 -14.77 7.79 -12.28
C PHE A 202 -13.33 7.56 -11.84
N VAL A 203 -12.47 8.55 -12.10
CA VAL A 203 -11.09 8.56 -11.66
C VAL A 203 -10.82 9.70 -10.68
N ILE A 204 -9.82 9.47 -9.81
CA ILE A 204 -9.16 10.49 -9.00
C ILE A 204 -7.70 10.48 -9.42
N GLU A 205 -7.27 11.57 -10.08
CA GLU A 205 -5.88 11.71 -10.52
C GLU A 205 -5.01 12.34 -9.42
N ILE A 206 -3.75 11.95 -9.42
CA ILE A 206 -2.66 12.56 -8.64
C ILE A 206 -1.44 12.69 -9.54
N PRO A 207 -0.56 13.70 -9.38
CA PRO A 207 0.72 13.73 -10.08
C PRO A 207 1.63 12.58 -9.61
N GLY A 208 2.65 12.25 -10.39
CA GLY A 208 3.63 11.22 -10.03
C GLY A 208 4.32 11.49 -8.69
N GLU A 209 4.55 12.76 -8.39
CA GLU A 209 5.12 13.26 -7.12
C GLU A 209 4.24 14.42 -6.60
N PRO A 210 3.14 14.13 -5.89
CA PRO A 210 2.23 15.15 -5.40
C PRO A 210 2.88 15.98 -4.29
N LYS A 211 2.63 17.29 -4.30
CA LYS A 211 2.92 18.18 -3.17
C LYS A 211 1.81 18.04 -2.13
N PRO A 212 2.08 17.49 -0.93
CA PRO A 212 1.03 17.18 0.03
C PRO A 212 0.19 18.38 0.44
N GLU A 213 0.80 19.57 0.55
CA GLU A 213 0.15 20.81 0.88
C GLU A 213 -0.95 21.25 -0.12
N LEU A 214 -0.84 20.81 -1.37
CA LEU A 214 -1.83 21.11 -2.42
C LEU A 214 -2.82 19.96 -2.61
N TRP A 215 -2.36 18.73 -2.42
CA TRP A 215 -3.10 17.53 -2.84
C TRP A 215 -3.84 16.82 -1.71
N ARG A 216 -3.41 16.99 -0.43
CA ARG A 216 -3.99 16.24 0.70
C ARG A 216 -5.48 16.52 0.87
N GLU A 217 -5.88 17.80 1.00
CA GLU A 217 -7.28 18.14 1.25
C GLU A 217 -8.23 17.80 0.08
N PRO A 218 -7.91 18.14 -1.19
CA PRO A 218 -8.75 17.74 -2.30
C PRO A 218 -8.93 16.22 -2.43
N THR A 219 -7.85 15.44 -2.29
CA THR A 219 -7.93 13.98 -2.37
C THR A 219 -8.67 13.37 -1.19
N ARG A 220 -8.46 13.88 0.03
CA ARG A 220 -9.22 13.49 1.23
C ARG A 220 -10.73 13.65 0.99
N ALA A 221 -11.15 14.83 0.55
CA ALA A 221 -12.57 15.12 0.28
C ALA A 221 -13.14 14.19 -0.80
N ALA A 222 -12.42 13.99 -1.90
CA ALA A 222 -12.86 13.15 -3.01
C ALA A 222 -12.96 11.67 -2.60
N PHE A 223 -11.91 11.09 -2.01
CA PHE A 223 -11.93 9.69 -1.57
C PHE A 223 -12.99 9.44 -0.50
N THR A 224 -13.05 10.27 0.55
CA THR A 224 -14.04 10.12 1.62
C THR A 224 -15.46 10.15 1.07
N SER A 225 -15.75 11.12 0.21
CA SER A 225 -17.08 11.25 -0.39
C SER A 225 -17.43 10.09 -1.30
N ALA A 226 -16.49 9.61 -2.12
CA ALA A 226 -16.72 8.51 -3.04
C ALA A 226 -16.94 7.18 -2.30
N LEU A 227 -16.04 6.85 -1.37
CA LEU A 227 -16.10 5.58 -0.62
C LEU A 227 -17.36 5.55 0.28
N ASN A 228 -17.75 6.68 0.91
CA ASN A 228 -19.01 6.77 1.66
C ASN A 228 -20.26 6.64 0.77
N ALA A 229 -20.16 6.99 -0.52
CA ALA A 229 -21.23 6.79 -1.49
C ALA A 229 -21.26 5.35 -2.06
N GLY A 230 -20.42 4.44 -1.55
CA GLY A 230 -20.39 3.02 -1.89
C GLY A 230 -19.52 2.67 -3.11
N TYR A 231 -18.68 3.59 -3.58
CA TYR A 231 -17.68 3.24 -4.58
C TYR A 231 -16.53 2.45 -3.96
N LEU A 232 -15.87 1.64 -4.78
CA LEU A 232 -14.65 0.91 -4.45
C LEU A 232 -13.52 1.35 -5.38
N ILE A 233 -12.30 1.44 -4.85
CA ILE A 233 -11.12 1.63 -5.69
C ILE A 233 -10.66 0.22 -6.13
N LYS A 234 -10.69 -0.04 -7.43
CA LYS A 234 -10.35 -1.36 -8.00
C LYS A 234 -9.04 -1.38 -8.78
N ASN A 235 -8.57 -0.23 -9.27
CA ASN A 235 -7.34 -0.19 -10.05
C ASN A 235 -6.62 1.16 -9.92
N PHE A 236 -5.37 1.18 -10.38
CA PHE A 236 -4.54 2.37 -10.47
C PHE A 236 -3.74 2.33 -11.77
N TYR A 237 -3.90 3.34 -12.58
CA TYR A 237 -3.22 3.48 -13.86
C TYR A 237 -2.14 4.55 -13.78
N VAL A 238 -1.10 4.40 -14.56
CA VAL A 238 -0.07 5.43 -14.72
C VAL A 238 -0.09 5.85 -16.18
N VAL A 239 -0.36 7.12 -16.42
CA VAL A 239 -0.39 7.73 -17.75
C VAL A 239 0.59 8.89 -17.82
N GLU A 240 0.95 9.27 -19.04
CA GLU A 240 1.73 10.46 -19.31
C GLU A 240 0.87 11.45 -20.10
N ARG A 241 0.73 12.68 -19.60
CA ARG A 241 0.00 13.77 -20.25
C ARG A 241 0.79 15.05 -20.11
N ASP A 242 1.02 15.79 -21.20
CA ASP A 242 1.79 17.04 -21.21
C ASP A 242 3.16 16.91 -20.55
N ALA A 243 3.88 15.81 -20.83
CA ALA A 243 5.14 15.41 -20.19
C ALA A 243 5.08 15.25 -18.67
N GLN A 244 3.89 15.16 -18.09
CA GLN A 244 3.67 14.88 -16.67
C GLN A 244 3.26 13.42 -16.46
N LYS A 245 3.88 12.78 -15.47
CA LYS A 245 3.48 11.46 -15.01
C LYS A 245 2.29 11.58 -14.06
N ILE A 246 1.17 10.97 -14.41
CA ILE A 246 -0.08 11.04 -13.67
C ILE A 246 -0.48 9.64 -13.22
N GLY A 247 -0.82 9.50 -11.95
CA GLY A 247 -1.47 8.32 -11.39
C GLY A 247 -2.98 8.53 -11.33
N ALA A 248 -3.77 7.56 -11.77
CA ALA A 248 -5.23 7.63 -11.76
C ALA A 248 -5.82 6.45 -11.00
N TYR A 249 -6.43 6.71 -9.86
CA TYR A 249 -7.25 5.74 -9.13
C TYR A 249 -8.58 5.57 -9.88
N PHE A 250 -8.91 4.33 -10.19
CA PHE A 250 -10.18 3.98 -10.83
C PHE A 250 -11.18 3.50 -9.77
N LEU A 251 -12.33 4.16 -9.73
CA LEU A 251 -13.41 3.90 -8.78
C LEU A 251 -14.66 3.42 -9.51
N THR A 252 -15.37 2.45 -8.91
CA THR A 252 -16.62 1.91 -9.48
C THR A 252 -17.59 1.52 -8.36
N ARG A 253 -18.90 1.56 -8.66
CA ARG A 253 -19.98 1.05 -7.81
C ARG A 253 -20.34 -0.41 -8.08
N ASP A 254 -19.60 -1.09 -8.93
CA ASP A 254 -19.90 -2.47 -9.30
C ASP A 254 -19.94 -3.37 -8.06
N GLN A 255 -21.07 -4.12 -7.91
CA GLN A 255 -21.43 -4.82 -6.66
C GLN A 255 -20.81 -6.22 -6.52
N ASP A 256 -19.98 -6.66 -7.47
CA ASP A 256 -19.41 -8.02 -7.47
C ASP A 256 -18.24 -8.24 -6.49
N VAL A 257 -18.07 -7.38 -5.51
CA VAL A 257 -17.10 -7.59 -4.43
C VAL A 257 -17.89 -7.83 -3.14
N ASP A 258 -17.95 -9.09 -2.69
CA ASP A 258 -18.39 -9.43 -1.35
C ASP A 258 -17.59 -8.63 -0.32
N ARG A 259 -18.28 -7.79 0.45
CA ARG A 259 -17.72 -6.91 1.49
C ARG A 259 -17.24 -7.68 2.71
#